data_08ab42137b2e920039031f83f06ac7c6
#
_entry.id   08ab42137b2e920039031f83f06ac7c6
#
_cell.length_a   1.000
_cell.length_b   1.000
_cell.length_c   1.000
_cell.angle_alpha   90.00
_cell.angle_beta   90.00
_cell.angle_gamma   90.00
#
_symmetry.space_group_name_H-M   'P 1'
#
loop_
_entity.id
_entity.type
_entity.pdbx_description
1 polymer ?
#
loop_
_entity_poly.entity_id
_entity_poly.type
_entity_poly.pdbx_seq_one_letter_code
_entity_poly.pdbx_strand_id
1 'polypeptide(L)'
;MKLEILRFNSSDDFTSGLLFDVTDNKRKFLCYTLEDQAQTTKVYGETRIPAGTYNLVLRTEGGFHTRYLAKFGADFHKGMLWLQPDPKDFQFILWHIGNNSLDTKGCLLLGKISQDGYLGKSTDAYKEVYPYIRDAILYGEKVTATYIDYDGKIPETVSNEAKDYVMNISQVDQQQKEIVDMILKQNDELKKEIKALRETILLKGIQVR
;
A
#
# COMPACT_ATOMS: atom_id res chain seq x y z
N MET A 1 -7.83 -15.28 -5.69
CA MET A 1 -7.04 -14.35 -4.83
C MET A 1 -7.88 -13.10 -4.56
N LYS A 2 -7.89 -12.59 -3.33
CA LYS A 2 -8.58 -11.36 -2.93
C LYS A 2 -7.55 -10.38 -2.36
N LEU A 3 -7.47 -9.18 -2.94
CA LEU A 3 -6.57 -8.12 -2.52
C LEU A 3 -7.36 -6.94 -1.97
N GLU A 4 -6.83 -6.27 -0.95
CA GLU A 4 -7.38 -5.04 -0.38
C GLU A 4 -6.35 -3.93 -0.42
N ILE A 5 -6.77 -2.76 -0.88
CA ILE A 5 -6.03 -1.50 -0.79
C ILE A 5 -6.73 -0.65 0.26
N LEU A 6 -6.14 -0.56 1.45
CA LEU A 6 -6.64 0.24 2.56
C LEU A 6 -5.98 1.62 2.52
N ARG A 7 -6.73 2.65 2.18
CA ARG A 7 -6.26 4.04 2.11
C ARG A 7 -6.33 4.66 3.49
N PHE A 8 -5.20 5.05 4.04
CA PHE A 8 -5.11 5.53 5.42
C PHE A 8 -4.77 7.01 5.55
N ASN A 9 -4.28 7.64 4.49
CA ASN A 9 -3.94 9.06 4.48
C ASN A 9 -4.18 9.66 3.10
N SER A 10 -4.88 10.80 3.05
CA SER A 10 -5.13 11.57 1.83
C SER A 10 -4.78 13.02 2.08
N SER A 11 -4.00 13.58 1.18
CA SER A 11 -3.65 15.01 1.13
C SER A 11 -4.25 15.65 -0.14
N ASP A 12 -3.87 16.91 -0.39
CA ASP A 12 -4.29 17.63 -1.58
C ASP A 12 -3.60 17.12 -2.87
N ASP A 13 -2.53 16.32 -2.75
CA ASP A 13 -1.71 15.88 -3.88
C ASP A 13 -1.64 14.36 -4.04
N PHE A 14 -1.95 13.58 -3.00
CA PHE A 14 -1.80 12.12 -3.04
C PHE A 14 -2.72 11.40 -2.06
N THR A 15 -2.84 10.08 -2.24
CA THR A 15 -3.48 9.15 -1.31
C THR A 15 -2.52 8.00 -1.02
N SER A 16 -2.16 7.82 0.25
CA SER A 16 -1.36 6.69 0.73
C SER A 16 -2.23 5.52 1.14
N GLY A 17 -1.78 4.30 0.85
CA GLY A 17 -2.49 3.09 1.18
C GLY A 17 -1.59 1.92 1.54
N LEU A 18 -2.21 0.84 1.98
CA LEU A 18 -1.61 -0.45 2.30
C LEU A 18 -2.26 -1.51 1.42
N LEU A 19 -1.45 -2.33 0.76
CA LEU A 19 -1.92 -3.48 -0.02
C LEU A 19 -1.82 -4.75 0.82
N PHE A 20 -2.92 -5.47 0.92
CA PHE A 20 -3.01 -6.76 1.60
C PHE A 20 -3.53 -7.86 0.68
N ASP A 21 -3.07 -9.09 0.90
CA ASP A 21 -3.78 -10.29 0.49
C ASP A 21 -4.69 -10.74 1.64
N VAL A 22 -5.97 -10.91 1.33
CA VAL A 22 -7.02 -11.32 2.28
C VAL A 22 -7.74 -12.60 1.85
N THR A 23 -7.10 -13.39 0.99
CA THR A 23 -7.70 -14.60 0.36
C THR A 23 -8.18 -15.61 1.40
N ASP A 24 -7.39 -15.87 2.43
CA ASP A 24 -7.63 -16.92 3.44
C ASP A 24 -8.18 -16.37 4.78
N ASN A 25 -8.93 -15.26 4.73
CA ASN A 25 -9.41 -14.54 5.93
C ASN A 25 -8.29 -14.10 6.89
N LYS A 26 -7.05 -14.08 6.42
CA LYS A 26 -5.88 -13.50 7.08
C LYS A 26 -5.41 -12.31 6.28
N ARG A 27 -5.09 -11.24 6.96
CA ARG A 27 -4.57 -10.04 6.30
C ARG A 27 -3.04 -10.12 6.22
N LYS A 28 -2.52 -10.47 5.03
CA LYS A 28 -1.09 -10.50 4.73
C LYS A 28 -0.68 -9.19 4.05
N PHE A 29 0.10 -8.38 4.73
CA PHE A 29 0.67 -7.16 4.15
C PHE A 29 1.62 -7.50 2.99
N LEU A 30 1.46 -6.83 1.87
CA LEU A 30 2.30 -7.00 0.69
C LEU A 30 3.23 -5.79 0.46
N CYS A 31 2.67 -4.58 0.41
CA CYS A 31 3.46 -3.35 0.23
C CYS A 31 2.62 -2.10 0.54
N TYR A 32 3.27 -0.95 0.56
CA TYR A 32 2.60 0.36 0.55
C TYR A 32 2.15 0.72 -0.87
N THR A 33 1.11 1.57 -0.95
CA THR A 33 0.60 2.09 -2.22
C THR A 33 0.51 3.60 -2.20
N LEU A 34 0.51 4.21 -3.38
CA LEU A 34 0.24 5.62 -3.58
C LEU A 34 -0.59 5.81 -4.84
N GLU A 35 -1.55 6.71 -4.76
CA GLU A 35 -2.43 7.16 -5.83
C GLU A 35 -2.46 8.69 -5.85
N ASP A 36 -3.11 9.27 -6.86
CA ASP A 36 -3.47 10.68 -6.88
C ASP A 36 -4.39 11.05 -5.70
N GLN A 37 -4.70 12.32 -5.54
CA GLN A 37 -5.55 12.84 -4.48
C GLN A 37 -7.01 12.39 -4.60
N ALA A 38 -7.73 12.48 -3.47
CA ALA A 38 -9.17 12.30 -3.41
C ALA A 38 -9.87 13.52 -4.01
N GLN A 39 -10.77 13.30 -4.98
CA GLN A 39 -11.59 14.37 -5.55
C GLN A 39 -13.04 13.94 -5.67
N THR A 40 -13.99 14.88 -5.46
CA THR A 40 -15.42 14.65 -5.63
C THR A 40 -15.84 14.57 -7.09
N THR A 41 -15.11 15.27 -7.95
CA THR A 41 -15.30 15.26 -9.41
C THR A 41 -14.01 14.81 -10.07
N LYS A 42 -14.12 13.90 -11.02
CA LYS A 42 -12.96 13.38 -11.76
C LYS A 42 -12.22 14.51 -12.47
N VAL A 43 -10.93 14.66 -12.15
CA VAL A 43 -9.96 15.45 -12.91
C VAL A 43 -8.98 14.47 -13.55
N TYR A 44 -8.74 14.63 -14.86
CA TYR A 44 -7.87 13.73 -15.58
C TYR A 44 -6.41 13.80 -15.06
N GLY A 45 -5.88 12.64 -14.68
CA GLY A 45 -4.52 12.52 -14.20
C GLY A 45 -4.27 13.03 -12.76
N GLU A 46 -5.35 13.40 -12.04
CA GLU A 46 -5.25 13.96 -10.68
C GLU A 46 -6.27 13.38 -9.71
N THR A 47 -6.92 12.26 -10.06
CA THR A 47 -7.96 11.67 -9.20
C THR A 47 -7.65 10.20 -8.92
N ARG A 48 -7.66 9.83 -7.64
CA ARG A 48 -7.49 8.45 -7.20
C ARG A 48 -8.60 7.54 -7.74
N ILE A 49 -8.35 6.25 -7.78
CA ILE A 49 -9.31 5.22 -8.20
C ILE A 49 -10.54 5.27 -7.30
N PRO A 50 -11.78 5.25 -7.82
CA PRO A 50 -12.96 5.17 -6.96
C PRO A 50 -12.93 3.97 -6.03
N ALA A 51 -13.44 4.12 -4.79
CA ALA A 51 -13.62 3.00 -3.88
C ALA A 51 -14.54 1.95 -4.51
N GLY A 52 -14.23 0.68 -4.30
CA GLY A 52 -14.98 -0.42 -4.91
C GLY A 52 -14.11 -1.66 -5.18
N THR A 53 -14.72 -2.69 -5.74
CA THR A 53 -14.05 -3.95 -6.08
C THR A 53 -13.95 -4.11 -7.59
N TYR A 54 -12.75 -4.38 -8.07
CA TYR A 54 -12.43 -4.56 -9.48
C TYR A 54 -11.72 -5.89 -9.70
N ASN A 55 -11.90 -6.52 -10.87
CA ASN A 55 -11.05 -7.64 -11.25
C ASN A 55 -9.66 -7.11 -11.65
N LEU A 56 -8.63 -7.88 -11.38
CA LEU A 56 -7.27 -7.60 -11.79
C LEU A 56 -6.86 -8.63 -12.84
N VAL A 57 -6.48 -8.16 -14.03
CA VAL A 57 -6.12 -9.00 -15.17
C VAL A 57 -4.77 -8.57 -15.77
N LEU A 58 -4.21 -9.36 -16.67
CA LEU A 58 -2.98 -9.02 -17.38
C LEU A 58 -3.30 -8.36 -18.73
N ARG A 59 -2.79 -7.13 -18.93
CA ARG A 59 -2.83 -6.41 -20.21
C ARG A 59 -1.51 -6.58 -20.94
N THR A 60 -1.55 -7.19 -22.12
CA THR A 60 -0.35 -7.53 -22.93
C THR A 60 -0.08 -6.58 -24.08
N GLU A 61 -0.61 -5.34 -24.03
CA GLU A 61 -0.46 -4.32 -25.05
C GLU A 61 -0.28 -2.92 -24.46
N GLY A 62 0.14 -1.97 -25.31
CA GLY A 62 0.34 -0.56 -24.95
C GLY A 62 1.76 -0.26 -24.44
N GLY A 63 2.06 1.03 -24.35
CA GLY A 63 3.42 1.53 -24.09
C GLY A 63 3.99 1.12 -22.71
N PHE A 64 3.15 0.95 -21.68
CA PHE A 64 3.59 0.43 -20.39
C PHE A 64 4.04 -1.02 -20.50
N HIS A 65 3.25 -1.88 -21.18
CA HIS A 65 3.64 -3.27 -21.40
C HIS A 65 4.97 -3.37 -22.13
N THR A 66 5.13 -2.63 -23.23
CA THR A 66 6.37 -2.66 -24.02
C THR A 66 7.59 -2.23 -23.19
N ARG A 67 7.47 -1.17 -22.39
CA ARG A 67 8.57 -0.69 -21.52
C ARG A 67 8.92 -1.69 -20.43
N TYR A 68 7.91 -2.33 -19.83
CA TYR A 68 8.14 -3.31 -18.76
C TYR A 68 8.70 -4.62 -19.31
N LEU A 69 8.27 -5.03 -20.49
CA LEU A 69 8.84 -6.18 -21.20
C LEU A 69 10.34 -5.94 -21.51
N ALA A 70 10.69 -4.77 -21.99
CA ALA A 70 12.08 -4.39 -22.23
C ALA A 70 12.91 -4.30 -20.94
N LYS A 71 12.32 -3.80 -19.84
CA LYS A 71 13.01 -3.61 -18.55
C LYS A 71 13.24 -4.91 -17.80
N PHE A 72 12.28 -5.83 -17.81
CA PHE A 72 12.28 -7.02 -16.94
C PHE A 72 12.42 -8.34 -17.69
N GLY A 73 12.27 -8.33 -19.01
CA GLY A 73 12.29 -9.52 -19.84
C GLY A 73 10.97 -10.31 -19.84
N ALA A 74 10.80 -11.16 -20.85
CA ALA A 74 9.59 -11.94 -21.07
C ALA A 74 9.35 -13.03 -20.00
N ASP A 75 10.39 -13.50 -19.33
CA ASP A 75 10.23 -14.48 -18.26
C ASP A 75 9.57 -13.89 -17.03
N PHE A 76 9.89 -12.65 -16.70
CA PHE A 76 9.30 -11.94 -15.59
C PHE A 76 7.97 -11.27 -15.97
N HIS A 77 7.94 -10.49 -17.06
CA HIS A 77 6.79 -9.64 -17.42
C HIS A 77 5.87 -10.34 -18.40
N LYS A 78 4.65 -10.68 -17.97
CA LYS A 78 3.61 -11.37 -18.76
C LYS A 78 2.44 -10.46 -19.15
N GLY A 79 2.46 -9.18 -18.72
CA GLY A 79 1.44 -8.18 -18.94
C GLY A 79 1.38 -7.19 -17.77
N MET A 80 0.81 -6.03 -17.98
CA MET A 80 0.56 -5.08 -16.88
C MET A 80 -0.63 -5.54 -16.06
N LEU A 81 -0.57 -5.41 -14.73
CA LEU A 81 -1.74 -5.56 -13.86
C LEU A 81 -2.72 -4.43 -14.18
N TRP A 82 -3.93 -4.79 -14.60
CA TRP A 82 -4.95 -3.88 -15.10
C TRP A 82 -6.30 -4.13 -14.44
N LEU A 83 -6.97 -3.07 -13.95
CA LEU A 83 -8.30 -3.17 -13.36
C LEU A 83 -9.39 -3.35 -14.44
N GLN A 84 -10.35 -4.25 -14.20
CA GLN A 84 -11.48 -4.53 -15.07
C GLN A 84 -12.81 -4.76 -14.31
N PRO A 85 -13.95 -4.20 -14.77
CA PRO A 85 -14.00 -3.15 -15.80
C PRO A 85 -13.22 -1.91 -15.36
N ASP A 86 -12.85 -1.06 -16.31
CA ASP A 86 -12.33 0.26 -15.97
C ASP A 86 -13.31 0.98 -15.03
N PRO A 87 -12.86 1.62 -13.95
CA PRO A 87 -13.74 2.44 -13.11
C PRO A 87 -14.42 3.52 -13.93
N LYS A 88 -15.62 3.93 -13.51
CA LYS A 88 -16.35 5.00 -14.22
C LYS A 88 -15.47 6.22 -14.46
N ASP A 89 -15.45 6.72 -15.68
CA ASP A 89 -14.67 7.86 -16.16
C ASP A 89 -13.13 7.67 -16.12
N PHE A 90 -12.66 6.44 -15.89
CA PHE A 90 -11.26 6.06 -15.97
C PHE A 90 -11.00 5.15 -17.16
N GLN A 91 -9.76 5.10 -17.64
CA GLN A 91 -9.31 4.19 -18.68
C GLN A 91 -7.91 3.68 -18.36
N PHE A 92 -7.69 2.38 -18.56
CA PHE A 92 -6.38 1.74 -18.45
C PHE A 92 -5.69 1.95 -17.09
N ILE A 93 -6.42 1.72 -15.98
CA ILE A 93 -5.84 1.79 -14.64
C ILE A 93 -4.90 0.61 -14.42
N LEU A 94 -3.63 0.91 -14.33
CA LEU A 94 -2.56 -0.07 -14.18
C LEU A 94 -1.91 0.03 -12.79
N TRP A 95 -1.29 -1.06 -12.35
CA TRP A 95 -0.39 -1.06 -11.21
C TRP A 95 1.04 -1.05 -11.72
N HIS A 96 1.82 -0.05 -11.29
CA HIS A 96 3.15 0.13 -11.84
C HIS A 96 4.14 0.75 -10.85
N ILE A 97 5.38 0.91 -11.29
CA ILE A 97 6.47 1.52 -10.54
C ILE A 97 6.32 3.04 -10.61
N GLY A 98 6.52 3.70 -9.46
CA GLY A 98 6.55 5.15 -9.33
C GLY A 98 6.82 5.52 -7.88
N ASN A 99 7.23 6.75 -7.62
CA ASN A 99 7.64 7.20 -6.30
C ASN A 99 6.73 8.27 -5.70
N ASN A 100 6.00 9.02 -6.51
CA ASN A 100 5.10 10.09 -6.05
C ASN A 100 3.94 10.29 -7.04
N SER A 101 3.04 11.22 -6.75
CA SER A 101 1.86 11.51 -7.58
C SER A 101 2.20 11.97 -9.01
N LEU A 102 3.38 12.54 -9.25
CA LEU A 102 3.81 12.92 -10.60
C LEU A 102 4.13 11.71 -11.51
N ASP A 103 4.34 10.55 -10.91
CA ASP A 103 4.60 9.29 -11.63
C ASP A 103 3.31 8.56 -12.05
N THR A 104 2.14 9.04 -11.63
CA THR A 104 0.85 8.44 -11.96
C THR A 104 -0.11 9.44 -12.59
N LYS A 105 -1.14 8.96 -13.25
CA LYS A 105 -2.28 9.72 -13.81
C LYS A 105 -3.57 8.92 -13.59
N GLY A 106 -3.81 8.54 -12.34
CA GLY A 106 -4.93 7.70 -11.92
C GLY A 106 -4.58 6.22 -11.73
N CYS A 107 -3.31 5.81 -11.86
CA CYS A 107 -2.84 4.45 -11.64
C CYS A 107 -2.42 4.23 -10.18
N LEU A 108 -2.25 2.96 -9.76
CA LEU A 108 -1.72 2.59 -8.45
C LEU A 108 -0.22 2.37 -8.50
N LEU A 109 0.51 3.03 -7.61
CA LEU A 109 1.95 2.84 -7.40
C LEU A 109 2.21 1.90 -6.22
N LEU A 110 3.28 1.09 -6.30
CA LEU A 110 3.69 0.15 -5.26
C LEU A 110 5.05 0.55 -4.67
N GLY A 111 5.24 0.40 -3.35
CA GLY A 111 6.49 0.74 -2.67
C GLY A 111 6.73 -0.04 -1.38
N LYS A 112 7.99 -0.20 -0.97
CA LYS A 112 8.37 -0.83 0.30
C LYS A 112 8.44 0.15 1.47
N ILE A 113 8.54 1.42 1.17
CA ILE A 113 8.65 2.50 2.16
C ILE A 113 7.60 3.54 1.79
N SER A 114 6.83 3.99 2.76
CA SER A 114 5.90 5.10 2.61
C SER A 114 6.36 6.25 3.49
N GLN A 115 6.48 7.41 2.88
CA GLN A 115 6.69 8.70 3.54
C GLN A 115 5.65 9.66 2.99
N ASP A 116 5.58 10.86 3.55
CA ASP A 116 4.61 11.87 3.12
C ASP A 116 4.71 12.15 1.61
N GLY A 117 3.71 11.70 0.84
CA GLY A 117 3.65 11.83 -0.62
C GLY A 117 4.73 11.06 -1.42
N TYR A 118 5.48 10.15 -0.78
CA TYR A 118 6.59 9.46 -1.44
C TYR A 118 6.62 7.96 -1.13
N LEU A 119 6.85 7.15 -2.17
CA LEU A 119 7.13 5.71 -2.07
C LEU A 119 8.60 5.39 -2.34
N GLY A 120 9.30 4.85 -1.34
CA GLY A 120 10.65 4.33 -1.51
C GLY A 120 10.65 2.88 -2.00
N LYS A 121 11.73 2.51 -2.73
CA LYS A 121 11.98 1.14 -3.23
C LYS A 121 10.80 0.58 -4.06
N SER A 122 10.21 1.41 -4.93
CA SER A 122 9.06 1.04 -5.73
C SER A 122 9.36 -0.12 -6.70
N THR A 123 10.54 -0.12 -7.34
CA THR A 123 10.96 -1.25 -8.20
C THR A 123 11.08 -2.56 -7.42
N ASP A 124 11.57 -2.53 -6.18
CA ASP A 124 11.72 -3.73 -5.35
C ASP A 124 10.35 -4.26 -4.92
N ALA A 125 9.43 -3.36 -4.51
CA ALA A 125 8.04 -3.73 -4.21
C ALA A 125 7.37 -4.39 -5.42
N TYR A 126 7.51 -3.78 -6.60
CA TYR A 126 6.95 -4.34 -7.83
C TYR A 126 7.51 -5.74 -8.13
N LYS A 127 8.82 -5.94 -7.99
CA LYS A 127 9.46 -7.25 -8.23
C LYS A 127 8.98 -8.36 -7.29
N GLU A 128 8.52 -8.03 -6.10
CA GLU A 128 7.98 -9.00 -5.13
C GLU A 128 6.48 -9.22 -5.31
N VAL A 129 5.72 -8.16 -5.49
CA VAL A 129 4.25 -8.23 -5.54
C VAL A 129 3.75 -8.67 -6.91
N TYR A 130 4.35 -8.19 -7.99
CA TYR A 130 3.90 -8.49 -9.35
C TYR A 130 3.89 -9.98 -9.67
N PRO A 131 4.98 -10.78 -9.48
CA PRO A 131 4.95 -12.19 -9.79
C PRO A 131 3.93 -12.96 -8.95
N TYR A 132 3.74 -12.59 -7.69
CA TYR A 132 2.77 -13.21 -6.81
C TYR A 132 1.33 -13.10 -7.34
N ILE A 133 0.95 -11.92 -7.85
CA ILE A 133 -0.37 -11.68 -8.43
C ILE A 133 -0.46 -12.22 -9.85
N ARG A 134 0.58 -11.99 -10.67
CA ARG A 134 0.67 -12.49 -12.06
C ARG A 134 0.46 -13.99 -12.14
N ASP A 135 1.12 -14.73 -11.27
CA ASP A 135 1.06 -16.20 -11.29
C ASP A 135 -0.33 -16.70 -10.93
N ALA A 136 -1.01 -16.11 -9.95
CA ALA A 136 -2.39 -16.42 -9.64
C ALA A 136 -3.30 -16.23 -10.89
N ILE A 137 -3.14 -15.11 -11.61
CA ILE A 137 -3.90 -14.85 -12.84
C ILE A 137 -3.58 -15.89 -13.92
N LEU A 138 -2.29 -16.21 -14.12
CA LEU A 138 -1.85 -17.18 -15.13
C LEU A 138 -2.32 -18.61 -14.81
N TYR A 139 -2.47 -18.95 -13.53
CA TYR A 139 -3.06 -20.24 -13.10
C TYR A 139 -4.59 -20.26 -13.19
N GLY A 140 -5.21 -19.19 -13.69
CA GLY A 140 -6.66 -19.11 -13.91
C GLY A 140 -7.45 -18.70 -12.68
N GLU A 141 -6.81 -18.22 -11.62
CA GLU A 141 -7.52 -17.69 -10.48
C GLU A 141 -8.20 -16.36 -10.81
N LYS A 142 -9.42 -16.18 -10.32
CA LYS A 142 -10.05 -14.86 -10.30
C LYS A 142 -9.35 -14.02 -9.23
N VAL A 143 -8.67 -12.95 -9.66
CA VAL A 143 -8.03 -11.98 -8.76
C VAL A 143 -8.90 -10.73 -8.68
N THR A 144 -9.22 -10.28 -7.47
CA THR A 144 -9.96 -9.04 -7.22
C THR A 144 -9.15 -8.09 -6.36
N ALA A 145 -9.30 -6.79 -6.61
CA ALA A 145 -8.72 -5.71 -5.81
C ALA A 145 -9.85 -4.80 -5.30
N THR A 146 -9.98 -4.71 -3.97
CA THR A 146 -10.97 -3.87 -3.30
C THR A 146 -10.28 -2.64 -2.72
N TYR A 147 -10.73 -1.45 -3.13
CA TYR A 147 -10.23 -0.16 -2.64
C TYR A 147 -11.13 0.35 -1.54
N ILE A 148 -10.58 0.56 -0.35
CA ILE A 148 -11.30 0.94 0.87
C ILE A 148 -10.75 2.27 1.38
N ASP A 149 -11.62 3.26 1.53
CA ASP A 149 -11.30 4.55 2.11
C ASP A 149 -11.41 4.47 3.63
N TYR A 150 -10.28 4.61 4.31
CA TYR A 150 -10.17 4.61 5.78
C TYR A 150 -9.67 5.96 6.31
N ASP A 151 -9.58 6.96 5.46
CA ASP A 151 -9.07 8.30 5.75
C ASP A 151 -10.03 9.20 6.57
N GLY A 152 -10.93 8.58 7.35
CA GLY A 152 -11.87 9.26 8.25
C GLY A 152 -13.15 9.76 7.57
N LYS A 153 -13.27 9.59 6.26
CA LYS A 153 -14.49 9.91 5.48
C LYS A 153 -15.17 8.61 5.07
N ILE A 154 -15.87 7.96 6.00
CA ILE A 154 -16.70 6.79 5.69
C ILE A 154 -17.89 7.29 4.85
N PRO A 155 -18.07 6.82 3.59
CA PRO A 155 -19.27 7.14 2.82
C PRO A 155 -20.50 6.64 3.58
N GLU A 156 -21.58 7.43 3.63
CA GLU A 156 -22.85 7.07 4.32
C GLU A 156 -23.51 5.80 3.77
N THR A 157 -23.02 5.26 2.65
CA THR A 157 -23.61 4.09 1.94
C THR A 157 -22.95 2.74 2.28
N VAL A 158 -22.07 2.69 3.27
CA VAL A 158 -21.43 1.43 3.68
C VAL A 158 -22.44 0.56 4.44
N SER A 159 -22.65 -0.69 3.99
CA SER A 159 -23.55 -1.65 4.64
C SER A 159 -23.21 -1.84 6.13
N ASN A 160 -24.19 -2.23 6.97
CA ASN A 160 -23.95 -2.45 8.39
C ASN A 160 -22.82 -3.48 8.66
N GLU A 161 -22.68 -4.51 7.81
CA GLU A 161 -21.58 -5.48 7.88
C GLU A 161 -20.20 -4.84 7.67
N ALA A 162 -20.09 -3.87 6.75
CA ALA A 162 -18.85 -3.13 6.55
C ALA A 162 -18.58 -2.14 7.69
N LYS A 163 -19.62 -1.59 8.34
CA LYS A 163 -19.47 -0.75 9.54
C LYS A 163 -18.94 -1.57 10.72
N ASP A 164 -19.46 -2.78 10.93
CA ASP A 164 -18.99 -3.69 11.98
C ASP A 164 -17.54 -4.12 11.73
N TYR A 165 -17.16 -4.33 10.47
CA TYR A 165 -15.78 -4.64 10.07
C TYR A 165 -14.82 -3.45 10.32
N VAL A 166 -15.24 -2.22 9.98
CA VAL A 166 -14.49 -1.00 10.24
C VAL A 166 -14.37 -0.72 11.75
N MET A 167 -15.42 -0.96 12.53
CA MET A 167 -15.38 -0.85 14.00
C MET A 167 -14.40 -1.84 14.62
N ASN A 168 -14.37 -3.08 14.13
CA ASN A 168 -13.40 -4.09 14.58
C ASN A 168 -11.96 -3.72 14.22
N ILE A 169 -11.71 -3.13 13.04
CA ILE A 169 -10.39 -2.63 12.64
C ILE A 169 -9.98 -1.45 13.52
N SER A 170 -10.87 -0.52 13.83
CA SER A 170 -10.54 0.63 14.68
C SER A 170 -10.15 0.21 16.10
N GLN A 171 -10.75 -0.87 16.64
CA GLN A 171 -10.36 -1.44 17.93
C GLN A 171 -8.98 -2.11 17.87
N VAL A 172 -8.67 -2.84 16.78
CA VAL A 172 -7.35 -3.44 16.56
C VAL A 172 -6.28 -2.35 16.38
N ASP A 173 -6.59 -1.29 15.65
CA ASP A 173 -5.69 -0.16 15.43
C ASP A 173 -5.40 0.61 16.74
N GLN A 174 -6.41 0.78 17.59
CA GLN A 174 -6.24 1.36 18.92
C GLN A 174 -5.35 0.51 19.82
N GLN A 175 -5.54 -0.83 19.84
CA GLN A 175 -4.69 -1.73 20.60
C GLN A 175 -3.24 -1.75 20.06
N GLN A 176 -3.06 -1.73 18.73
CA GLN A 176 -1.73 -1.66 18.12
C GLN A 176 -1.03 -0.34 18.46
N LYS A 177 -1.76 0.78 18.46
CA LYS A 177 -1.23 2.07 18.86
C LYS A 177 -0.78 2.08 20.32
N GLU A 178 -1.58 1.53 21.22
CA GLU A 178 -1.22 1.39 22.64
C GLU A 178 0.04 0.53 22.83
N ILE A 179 0.18 -0.56 22.06
CA ILE A 179 1.38 -1.41 22.09
C ILE A 179 2.60 -0.63 21.56
N VAL A 180 2.46 0.11 20.48
CA VAL A 180 3.55 0.94 19.92
C VAL A 180 3.96 2.01 20.92
N ASP A 181 3.02 2.70 21.54
CA ASP A 181 3.30 3.72 22.55
C ASP A 181 4.00 3.13 23.78
N MET A 182 3.60 1.92 24.20
CA MET A 182 4.26 1.19 25.28
C MET A 182 5.71 0.82 24.92
N ILE A 183 5.96 0.31 23.71
CA ILE A 183 7.30 -0.02 23.21
C ILE A 183 8.18 1.22 23.13
N LEU A 184 7.65 2.33 22.64
CA LEU A 184 8.38 3.59 22.57
C LEU A 184 8.79 4.09 23.95
N LYS A 185 7.87 4.02 24.93
CA LYS A 185 8.15 4.40 26.32
C LYS A 185 9.24 3.51 26.94
N GLN A 186 9.15 2.18 26.76
CA GLN A 186 10.20 1.25 27.23
C GLN A 186 11.55 1.53 26.59
N ASN A 187 11.60 1.83 25.30
CA ASN A 187 12.84 2.17 24.61
C ASN A 187 13.47 3.46 25.15
N ASP A 188 12.69 4.45 25.51
CA ASP A 188 13.20 5.70 26.10
C ASP A 188 13.71 5.50 27.54
N GLU A 189 13.06 4.65 28.32
CA GLU A 189 13.54 4.25 29.66
C GLU A 189 14.87 3.50 29.53
N LEU A 190 14.97 2.54 28.62
CA LEU A 190 16.23 1.80 28.35
C LEU A 190 17.37 2.72 27.93
N LYS A 191 17.09 3.70 27.06
CA LYS A 191 18.11 4.71 26.67
C LYS A 191 18.62 5.52 27.85
N LYS A 192 17.74 5.89 28.80
CA LYS A 192 18.12 6.58 30.03
C LYS A 192 19.00 5.70 30.92
N GLU A 193 18.66 4.44 31.07
CA GLU A 193 19.46 3.47 31.84
C GLU A 193 20.83 3.24 31.22
N ILE A 194 20.90 3.06 29.89
CA ILE A 194 22.18 2.91 29.17
C ILE A 194 23.03 4.16 29.34
N LYS A 195 22.45 5.34 29.31
CA LYS A 195 23.17 6.60 29.54
C LYS A 195 23.75 6.65 30.96
N ALA A 196 22.93 6.34 31.98
CA ALA A 196 23.39 6.31 33.37
C ALA A 196 24.49 5.28 33.65
N LEU A 197 24.37 4.09 33.04
CA LEU A 197 25.40 3.06 33.09
C LEU A 197 26.71 3.51 32.46
N ARG A 198 26.68 4.17 31.29
CA ARG A 198 27.88 4.73 30.63
C ARG A 198 28.56 5.80 31.48
N GLU A 199 27.78 6.69 32.09
CA GLU A 199 28.32 7.70 33.01
C GLU A 199 28.96 7.04 34.24
N THR A 200 28.36 6.00 34.79
CA THR A 200 28.88 5.23 35.92
C THR A 200 30.21 4.51 35.55
N ILE A 201 30.28 3.93 34.37
CA ILE A 201 31.48 3.26 33.85
C ILE A 201 32.61 4.28 33.65
N LEU A 202 32.32 5.43 33.08
CA LEU A 202 33.29 6.53 32.91
C LEU A 202 33.82 7.06 34.25
N LEU A 203 32.95 7.25 35.24
CA LEU A 203 33.31 7.72 36.59
C LEU A 203 34.15 6.70 37.34
N LYS A 204 33.98 5.39 37.09
CA LYS A 204 34.77 4.32 37.72
C LYS A 204 36.08 3.98 36.98
N GLY A 205 36.40 4.69 35.90
CA GLY A 205 37.65 4.51 35.16
C GLY A 205 37.78 3.13 34.48
N ILE A 206 36.69 2.42 34.25
CA ILE A 206 36.67 1.12 33.59
C ILE A 206 36.72 1.39 32.08
N GLN A 207 37.92 1.16 31.46
CA GLN A 207 38.02 1.13 30.00
C GLN A 207 37.33 -0.14 29.49
N VAL A 208 36.25 0.04 28.77
CA VAL A 208 35.65 -1.05 27.98
C VAL A 208 36.49 -1.21 26.73
N ARG A 209 37.23 -2.33 26.64
CA ARG A 209 37.94 -2.76 25.43
C ARG A 209 36.98 -3.32 24.39
#